data_f18d2484fb26f7eb2bf57c5da44b3f3a
#
_entry.id   f18d2484fb26f7eb2bf57c5da44b3f3a
#
_cell.length_a   1.000
_cell.length_b   1.000
_cell.length_c   1.000
_cell.angle_alpha   90.00
_cell.angle_beta   90.00
_cell.angle_gamma   90.00
#
_symmetry.space_group_name_H-M   'P 1'
#
loop_
_entity.id
_entity.type
_entity.pdbx_description
1 polymer ?
#
loop_
_entity_poly.entity_id
_entity_poly.type
_entity_poly.pdbx_seq_one_letter_code
_entity_poly.pdbx_strand_id
1 'polypeptide(L)'
;MELLVHYLSLATKAIFIENILLAYFLGMCSFLAISKNVEASQGIGKAVIFVNGITVPLNWFIKTFFLDQGALNWIGFASFSTVDLSFLAPICYIATIAALVQFVEMFIDKFSPRLYNSLGIFLPLITVNCSILGASIFMNER
;
A
#
# COMPACT_ATOMS: atom_id res chain seq x y z
N MET A 1 16.94 -24.51 9.29
CA MET A 1 16.73 -24.90 7.90
C MET A 1 15.25 -24.81 7.48
N GLU A 2 14.33 -25.31 8.29
CA GLU A 2 12.89 -25.28 8.01
C GLU A 2 12.32 -23.86 7.84
N LEU A 3 12.76 -22.91 8.65
CA LEU A 3 12.31 -21.54 8.58
C LEU A 3 12.67 -20.88 7.24
N LEU A 4 13.86 -21.12 6.73
CA LEU A 4 14.31 -20.61 5.45
C LEU A 4 13.51 -21.22 4.29
N VAL A 5 13.24 -22.51 4.33
CA VAL A 5 12.42 -23.20 3.33
C VAL A 5 10.99 -22.67 3.36
N HIS A 6 10.45 -22.40 4.54
CA HIS A 6 9.12 -21.81 4.69
C HIS A 6 9.04 -20.42 4.05
N TYR A 7 10.00 -19.53 4.32
CA TYR A 7 10.01 -18.19 3.71
C TYR A 7 10.27 -18.23 2.20
N LEU A 8 11.12 -19.12 1.72
CA LEU A 8 11.34 -19.32 0.29
C LEU A 8 10.08 -19.83 -0.43
N SER A 9 9.39 -20.77 0.18
CA SER A 9 8.13 -21.28 -0.36
C SER A 9 7.03 -20.21 -0.36
N LEU A 10 6.94 -19.42 0.70
CA LEU A 10 6.02 -18.30 0.79
C LEU A 10 6.31 -17.22 -0.27
N ALA A 11 7.59 -16.88 -0.44
CA ALA A 11 8.01 -15.91 -1.46
C ALA A 11 7.71 -16.43 -2.88
N THR A 12 7.99 -17.69 -3.16
CA THR A 12 7.71 -18.31 -4.47
C THR A 12 6.18 -18.34 -4.73
N LYS A 13 5.40 -18.69 -3.72
CA LYS A 13 3.93 -18.68 -3.81
C LYS A 13 3.40 -17.29 -4.08
N ALA A 14 3.90 -16.28 -3.38
CA ALA A 14 3.49 -14.88 -3.55
C ALA A 14 3.86 -14.31 -4.92
N ILE A 15 5.00 -14.73 -5.49
CA ILE A 15 5.47 -14.23 -6.79
C ILE A 15 4.72 -14.89 -7.96
N PHE A 16 4.45 -16.18 -7.90
CA PHE A 16 3.94 -16.94 -9.05
C PHE A 16 2.45 -17.28 -8.95
N ILE A 17 1.95 -17.62 -7.77
CA ILE A 17 0.59 -18.14 -7.60
C ILE A 17 -0.37 -17.04 -7.12
N GLU A 18 0.02 -16.34 -6.07
CA GLU A 18 -0.77 -15.26 -5.45
C GLU A 18 -0.27 -13.88 -5.86
N ASN A 19 0.24 -13.76 -7.08
CA ASN A 19 0.69 -12.48 -7.60
C ASN A 19 -0.51 -11.56 -7.81
N ILE A 20 -0.55 -10.47 -7.06
CA ILE A 20 -1.65 -9.49 -7.07
C ILE A 20 -1.89 -8.97 -8.49
N LEU A 21 -0.83 -8.75 -9.26
CA LEU A 21 -0.93 -8.26 -10.62
C LEU A 21 -1.49 -9.30 -11.59
N LEU A 22 -1.00 -10.54 -11.52
CA LEU A 22 -1.34 -11.59 -12.47
C LEU A 22 -2.64 -12.31 -12.12
N ALA A 23 -2.89 -12.58 -10.83
CA ALA A 23 -4.07 -13.31 -10.38
C ALA A 23 -5.31 -12.41 -10.25
N TYR A 24 -5.13 -11.18 -9.79
CA TYR A 24 -6.23 -10.27 -9.50
C TYR A 24 -6.29 -9.07 -10.44
N PHE A 25 -5.35 -8.93 -11.36
CA PHE A 25 -5.24 -7.80 -12.29
C PHE A 25 -5.17 -6.42 -11.61
N LEU A 26 -4.79 -6.39 -10.34
CA LEU A 26 -4.63 -5.16 -9.59
C LEU A 26 -3.30 -4.49 -9.94
N GLY A 27 -3.36 -3.23 -10.37
CA GLY A 27 -2.19 -2.47 -10.81
C GLY A 27 -1.92 -2.52 -12.31
N MET A 28 -2.79 -3.14 -13.09
CA MET A 28 -2.70 -3.16 -14.56
C MET A 28 -2.75 -1.76 -15.17
N CYS A 29 -3.49 -0.82 -14.58
CA CYS A 29 -3.57 0.55 -15.04
C CYS A 29 -2.20 1.22 -15.08
N SER A 30 -1.44 1.10 -13.99
CA SER A 30 -0.09 1.62 -13.89
C SER A 30 0.86 0.89 -14.84
N PHE A 31 0.72 -0.41 -14.96
CA PHE A 31 1.53 -1.21 -15.87
C PHE A 31 1.35 -0.78 -17.32
N LEU A 32 0.12 -0.64 -17.80
CA LEU A 32 -0.18 -0.22 -19.17
C LEU A 32 0.27 1.21 -19.46
N ALA A 33 0.15 2.11 -18.48
CA ALA A 33 0.54 3.51 -18.65
C ALA A 33 2.06 3.69 -18.80
N ILE A 34 2.86 2.82 -18.17
CA ILE A 34 4.30 3.04 -17.97
C ILE A 34 5.16 2.04 -18.74
N SER A 35 4.60 0.94 -19.22
CA SER A 35 5.33 -0.13 -19.90
C SER A 35 6.09 0.30 -21.16
N LYS A 36 5.78 1.47 -21.71
CA LYS A 36 6.44 2.00 -22.89
C LYS A 36 7.85 2.56 -22.63
N ASN A 37 8.15 2.90 -21.38
CA ASN A 37 9.41 3.54 -21.02
C ASN A 37 10.10 2.78 -19.87
N VAL A 38 11.23 2.16 -20.17
CA VAL A 38 11.97 1.32 -19.21
C VAL A 38 12.48 2.12 -18.01
N GLU A 39 12.94 3.35 -18.25
CA GLU A 39 13.49 4.21 -17.19
C GLU A 39 12.39 4.63 -16.20
N ALA A 40 11.24 5.04 -16.71
CA ALA A 40 10.07 5.36 -15.90
C ALA A 40 9.55 4.13 -15.15
N SER A 41 9.52 2.97 -15.79
CA SER A 41 9.08 1.70 -15.18
C SER A 41 9.96 1.28 -14.00
N GLN A 42 11.28 1.42 -14.12
CA GLN A 42 12.19 1.14 -13.00
C GLN A 42 12.01 2.13 -11.85
N GLY A 43 11.81 3.41 -12.16
CA GLY A 43 11.56 4.44 -11.15
C GLY A 43 10.31 4.16 -10.33
N ILE A 44 9.20 3.82 -11.01
CA ILE A 44 7.94 3.50 -10.34
C ILE A 44 8.03 2.18 -9.58
N GLY A 45 8.68 1.16 -10.12
CA GLY A 45 8.87 -0.09 -9.39
C GLY A 45 9.53 0.12 -8.03
N LYS A 46 10.60 0.91 -7.99
CA LYS A 46 11.28 1.28 -6.74
C LYS A 46 10.38 2.10 -5.81
N ALA A 47 9.65 3.07 -6.35
CA ALA A 47 8.73 3.89 -5.58
C ALA A 47 7.58 3.08 -4.98
N VAL A 48 7.00 2.14 -5.73
CA VAL A 48 5.94 1.26 -5.26
C VAL A 48 6.43 0.34 -4.14
N ILE A 49 7.63 -0.22 -4.26
CA ILE A 49 8.22 -1.04 -3.19
C ILE A 49 8.40 -0.21 -1.91
N PHE A 50 8.94 1.00 -2.04
CA PHE A 50 9.15 1.91 -0.92
C PHE A 50 7.83 2.31 -0.25
N VAL A 51 6.86 2.74 -1.03
CA VAL A 51 5.53 3.13 -0.53
C VAL A 51 4.83 1.96 0.15
N ASN A 52 4.83 0.77 -0.46
CA ASN A 52 4.25 -0.44 0.16
C ASN A 52 4.94 -0.81 1.48
N GLY A 53 6.26 -0.71 1.53
CA GLY A 53 7.03 -1.00 2.74
C GLY A 53 6.67 -0.13 3.94
N ILE A 54 6.21 1.10 3.70
CA ILE A 54 5.75 2.01 4.75
C ILE A 54 4.24 1.90 4.98
N THR A 55 3.46 1.79 3.91
CA THR A 55 2.00 1.85 3.94
C THR A 55 1.37 0.61 4.58
N VAL A 56 1.90 -0.58 4.30
CA VAL A 56 1.35 -1.83 4.83
C VAL A 56 1.42 -1.90 6.36
N PRO A 57 2.58 -1.65 7.02
CA PRO A 57 2.65 -1.61 8.47
C PRO A 57 1.79 -0.49 9.08
N LEU A 58 1.74 0.67 8.43
CA LEU A 58 0.95 1.80 8.90
C LEU A 58 -0.55 1.50 8.84
N ASN A 59 -1.03 0.91 7.77
CA ASN A 59 -2.42 0.49 7.64
C ASN A 59 -2.80 -0.60 8.64
N TRP A 60 -1.89 -1.54 8.90
CA TRP A 60 -2.09 -2.52 9.96
C TRP A 60 -2.21 -1.85 11.33
N PHE A 61 -1.35 -0.87 11.63
CA PHE A 61 -1.41 -0.10 12.87
C PHE A 61 -2.74 0.65 13.01
N ILE A 62 -3.19 1.33 11.95
CA ILE A 62 -4.46 2.06 11.93
C ILE A 62 -5.63 1.09 12.14
N LYS A 63 -5.64 -0.06 11.47
CA LYS A 63 -6.67 -1.07 11.66
C LYS A 63 -6.75 -1.50 13.12
N THR A 64 -5.62 -1.88 13.70
CA THR A 64 -5.55 -2.41 15.07
C THR A 64 -5.93 -1.38 16.13
N PHE A 65 -5.55 -0.10 15.94
CA PHE A 65 -5.79 0.93 16.94
C PHE A 65 -7.10 1.71 16.76
N PHE A 66 -7.65 1.79 15.56
CA PHE A 66 -8.82 2.62 15.27
C PHE A 66 -10.03 1.85 14.75
N LEU A 67 -9.84 0.78 13.99
CA LEU A 67 -10.93 0.10 13.30
C LEU A 67 -11.34 -1.22 13.95
N ASP A 68 -10.50 -1.80 14.78
CA ASP A 68 -10.81 -3.09 15.42
C ASP A 68 -11.88 -2.94 16.51
N GLN A 69 -12.67 -3.98 16.71
CA GLN A 69 -13.71 -3.99 17.72
C GLN A 69 -13.10 -3.74 19.11
N GLY A 70 -13.51 -2.66 19.73
CA GLY A 70 -12.98 -2.25 21.04
C GLY A 70 -11.73 -1.38 21.01
N ALA A 71 -11.22 -1.02 19.83
CA ALA A 71 -10.07 -0.10 19.70
C ALA A 71 -10.35 1.28 20.30
N LEU A 72 -11.60 1.76 20.20
CA LEU A 72 -12.02 3.02 20.79
C LEU A 72 -12.33 2.96 22.30
N ASN A 73 -12.16 1.80 22.93
CA ASN A 73 -12.42 1.64 24.37
C ASN A 73 -11.48 2.49 25.24
N TRP A 74 -10.31 2.82 24.72
CA TRP A 74 -9.35 3.69 25.39
C TRP A 74 -9.78 5.18 25.39
N ILE A 75 -10.68 5.59 24.46
CA ILE A 75 -11.19 6.98 24.35
C ILE A 75 -12.43 7.19 25.26
N GLY A 76 -12.95 6.14 25.91
CA GLY A 76 -14.04 6.24 26.88
C GLY A 76 -15.46 6.36 26.29
N PHE A 77 -15.61 6.22 24.99
CA PHE A 77 -16.94 6.19 24.36
C PHE A 77 -17.47 4.75 24.24
N ALA A 78 -17.99 4.23 25.35
CA ALA A 78 -18.56 2.89 25.42
C ALA A 78 -19.70 2.62 24.42
N SER A 79 -20.35 3.67 23.93
CA SER A 79 -21.43 3.54 22.92
C SER A 79 -20.95 3.11 21.54
N PHE A 80 -19.65 3.26 21.23
CA PHE A 80 -19.07 2.89 19.93
C PHE A 80 -18.45 1.48 19.92
N SER A 81 -18.36 0.81 21.07
CA SER A 81 -17.77 -0.53 21.15
C SER A 81 -18.60 -1.61 20.44
N THR A 82 -19.87 -1.32 20.14
CA THR A 82 -20.76 -2.24 19.42
C THR A 82 -20.87 -1.98 17.92
N VAL A 83 -20.24 -0.90 17.43
CA VAL A 83 -20.28 -0.53 16.01
C VAL A 83 -19.04 -1.06 15.32
N ASP A 84 -19.23 -1.98 14.38
CA ASP A 84 -18.20 -2.48 13.51
C ASP A 84 -17.88 -1.45 12.42
N LEU A 85 -16.76 -0.74 12.59
CA LEU A 85 -16.26 0.20 11.57
C LEU A 85 -15.41 -0.47 10.50
N SER A 86 -15.37 -1.78 10.49
CA SER A 86 -14.55 -2.57 9.56
C SER A 86 -14.89 -2.30 8.08
N PHE A 87 -16.13 -1.93 7.77
CA PHE A 87 -16.54 -1.58 6.41
C PHE A 87 -15.91 -0.26 5.90
N LEU A 88 -15.45 0.62 6.81
CA LEU A 88 -14.74 1.84 6.46
C LEU A 88 -13.23 1.61 6.20
N ALA A 89 -12.73 0.42 6.46
CA ALA A 89 -11.31 0.09 6.31
C ALA A 89 -10.75 0.45 4.92
N PRO A 90 -11.39 0.11 3.79
CA PRO A 90 -10.88 0.46 2.47
C PRO A 90 -10.76 1.98 2.28
N ILE A 91 -11.71 2.75 2.79
CA ILE A 91 -11.70 4.23 2.67
C ILE A 91 -10.55 4.82 3.51
N CYS A 92 -10.36 4.32 4.71
CA CYS A 92 -9.24 4.75 5.58
C CYS A 92 -7.89 4.39 4.96
N TYR A 93 -7.77 3.23 4.33
CA TYR A 93 -6.53 2.83 3.66
C TYR A 93 -6.21 3.73 2.47
N ILE A 94 -7.19 4.06 1.64
CA ILE A 94 -7.02 4.99 0.52
C ILE A 94 -6.59 6.36 1.04
N ALA A 95 -7.24 6.88 2.08
CA ALA A 95 -6.91 8.17 2.67
C ALA A 95 -5.48 8.19 3.26
N THR A 96 -5.07 7.12 3.92
CA THR A 96 -3.72 6.97 4.47
C THR A 96 -2.66 6.90 3.38
N ILE A 97 -2.92 6.13 2.33
CA ILE A 97 -2.02 6.02 1.17
C ILE A 97 -1.88 7.38 0.50
N ALA A 98 -2.99 8.10 0.28
CA ALA A 98 -2.97 9.42 -0.32
C ALA A 98 -2.16 10.43 0.51
N ALA A 99 -2.37 10.46 1.82
CA ALA A 99 -1.62 11.33 2.72
C ALA A 99 -0.12 11.01 2.73
N LEU A 100 0.23 9.74 2.77
CA LEU A 100 1.63 9.30 2.76
C LEU A 100 2.33 9.63 1.45
N VAL A 101 1.69 9.38 0.32
CA VAL A 101 2.25 9.71 -1.01
C VAL A 101 2.41 11.21 -1.17
N GLN A 102 1.45 12.02 -0.68
CA GLN A 102 1.56 13.47 -0.68
C GLN A 102 2.75 13.95 0.17
N PHE A 103 2.98 13.34 1.31
CA PHE A 103 4.14 13.62 2.15
C PHE A 103 5.46 13.28 1.44
N VAL A 104 5.53 12.11 0.82
CA VAL A 104 6.70 11.68 0.02
C VAL A 104 6.94 12.61 -1.16
N GLU A 105 5.88 13.06 -1.82
CA GLU A 105 5.96 14.02 -2.93
C GLU A 105 6.60 15.34 -2.49
N MET A 106 6.13 15.93 -1.41
CA MET A 106 6.72 17.16 -0.85
C MET A 106 8.18 16.96 -0.42
N PHE A 107 8.50 15.79 0.11
CA PHE A 107 9.87 15.46 0.50
C PHE A 107 10.81 15.36 -0.71
N ILE A 108 10.39 14.67 -1.76
CA ILE A 108 11.16 14.51 -2.99
C ILE A 108 11.34 15.85 -3.72
N ASP A 109 10.30 16.67 -3.78
CA ASP A 109 10.36 18.01 -4.38
C ASP A 109 11.43 18.88 -3.71
N LYS A 110 11.51 18.83 -2.39
CA LYS A 110 12.49 19.60 -1.61
C LYS A 110 13.92 19.09 -1.73
N PHE A 111 14.14 17.79 -1.74
CA PHE A 111 15.47 17.19 -1.71
C PHE A 111 16.06 16.88 -3.06
N SER A 112 15.24 16.61 -4.06
CA SER A 112 15.71 16.18 -5.37
C SER A 112 14.76 16.60 -6.49
N PRO A 113 14.76 17.90 -6.87
CA PRO A 113 13.87 18.43 -7.92
C PRO A 113 14.07 17.74 -9.27
N ARG A 114 15.26 17.20 -9.54
CA ARG A 114 15.55 16.43 -10.75
C ARG A 114 14.77 15.10 -10.78
N LEU A 115 14.69 14.43 -9.64
CA LEU A 115 13.91 13.21 -9.49
C LEU A 115 12.41 13.50 -9.53
N TYR A 116 11.99 14.63 -8.95
CA TYR A 116 10.61 15.09 -9.00
C TYR A 116 10.13 15.35 -10.42
N ASN A 117 10.93 15.99 -11.26
CA ASN A 117 10.58 16.20 -12.67
C ASN A 117 10.45 14.91 -13.48
N SER A 118 11.18 13.87 -13.10
CA SER A 118 11.08 12.54 -13.72
C SER A 118 9.90 11.72 -13.21
N LEU A 119 9.56 11.83 -11.93
CA LEU A 119 8.55 11.03 -11.24
C LEU A 119 7.25 11.77 -10.95
N GLY A 120 7.22 13.10 -11.06
CA GLY A 120 6.11 13.94 -10.62
C GLY A 120 4.77 13.65 -11.29
N ILE A 121 4.79 13.18 -12.55
CA ILE A 121 3.57 12.76 -13.27
C ILE A 121 3.07 11.40 -12.75
N PHE A 122 3.96 10.58 -12.20
CA PHE A 122 3.68 9.21 -11.80
C PHE A 122 3.33 9.06 -10.30
N LEU A 123 3.67 10.06 -9.48
CA LEU A 123 3.33 10.03 -8.05
C LEU A 123 1.82 9.99 -7.78
N PRO A 124 0.98 10.81 -8.44
CA PRO A 124 -0.47 10.66 -8.33
C PRO A 124 -0.99 9.29 -8.78
N LEU A 125 -0.33 8.69 -9.76
CA LEU A 125 -0.67 7.34 -10.23
C LEU A 125 -0.38 6.27 -9.16
N ILE A 126 0.62 6.47 -8.32
CA ILE A 126 0.94 5.59 -7.20
C ILE A 126 -0.15 5.67 -6.13
N THR A 127 -0.70 6.84 -5.88
CA THR A 127 -1.78 7.05 -4.90
C THR A 127 -3.03 6.24 -5.21
N VAL A 128 -3.42 6.20 -6.49
CA VAL A 128 -4.61 5.44 -6.96
C VAL A 128 -4.25 4.03 -7.42
N ASN A 129 -3.05 3.54 -7.12
CA ASN A 129 -2.61 2.22 -7.52
C ASN A 129 -3.34 1.14 -6.72
N CYS A 130 -4.23 0.43 -7.40
CA CYS A 130 -5.00 -0.66 -6.82
C CYS A 130 -4.12 -1.82 -6.31
N SER A 131 -2.88 -1.94 -6.76
CA SER A 131 -1.93 -2.91 -6.22
C SER A 131 -1.53 -2.61 -4.78
N ILE A 132 -1.31 -1.34 -4.45
CA ILE A 132 -0.97 -0.89 -3.08
C ILE A 132 -2.16 -1.09 -2.15
N LEU A 133 -3.33 -0.70 -2.61
CA LEU A 133 -4.58 -0.92 -1.87
C LEU A 133 -4.84 -2.41 -1.66
N GLY A 134 -4.69 -3.21 -2.72
CA GLY A 134 -4.84 -4.66 -2.65
C GLY A 134 -3.86 -5.30 -1.67
N ALA A 135 -2.59 -4.92 -1.70
CA ALA A 135 -1.59 -5.39 -0.75
C ALA A 135 -1.96 -5.05 0.69
N SER A 136 -2.44 -3.83 0.94
CA SER A 136 -2.90 -3.41 2.27
C SER A 136 -4.10 -4.20 2.76
N ILE A 137 -5.07 -4.47 1.91
CA ILE A 137 -6.26 -5.27 2.26
C ILE A 137 -5.86 -6.72 2.54
N PHE A 138 -5.15 -7.37 1.61
CA PHE A 138 -4.77 -8.78 1.75
C PHE A 138 -3.86 -9.06 2.96
N MET A 139 -2.96 -8.13 3.29
CA MET A 139 -2.11 -8.29 4.47
C MET A 139 -2.86 -8.08 5.79
N ASN A 140 -3.92 -7.31 5.78
CA ASN A 140 -4.73 -7.07 6.97
C ASN A 140 -5.81 -8.14 7.21
N GLU A 141 -6.15 -8.92 6.18
CA GLU A 141 -7.09 -10.05 6.30
C GLU A 141 -6.40 -11.36 6.71
N ARG A 142 -5.09 -11.46 6.57
CA ARG A 142 -4.28 -12.61 6.99
C ARG A 142 -3.72 -12.46 8.39
#